data_98a582231c192c4ad107d413f8f678b7
#
_entry.id   98a582231c192c4ad107d413f8f678b7
#
_cell.length_a   1.000
_cell.length_b   1.000
_cell.length_c   1.000
_cell.angle_alpha   90.00
_cell.angle_beta   90.00
_cell.angle_gamma   90.00
#
_symmetry.space_group_name_H-M   'P 1'
#
loop_
_entity.id
_entity.type
_entity.pdbx_description
1 polymer ?
#
loop_
_entity_poly.entity_id
_entity_poly.type
_entity_poly.pdbx_seq_one_letter_code
_entity_poly.pdbx_strand_id
1 'polypeptide(L)'
;MDAAGFANLACLGVLRRVLTAPDGAVLNLGRGQRLATTAQRAAISARDGGCIIPTCTVPVSQCDIHHHLPWTDGGPTDLDNLYAACWLHHREIHAGLWTIVWIGTVPWVRPPIYYDRYQRLQRNTTHDITPAAATLGQQLRLDHDRTRSGARFWGLPRDPDPGHAENGDTG
;
A
#
# COMPACT_ATOMS: atom_id res chain seq x y z
N MET A 1 14.60 12.07 -27.00
CA MET A 1 15.95 11.75 -26.51
C MET A 1 16.45 10.58 -27.35
N ASP A 2 17.58 10.73 -28.04
CA ASP A 2 18.15 9.66 -28.85
C ASP A 2 19.00 8.67 -28.04
N ALA A 3 19.38 7.55 -28.64
CA ALA A 3 20.15 6.50 -27.96
C ALA A 3 21.52 7.01 -27.47
N ALA A 4 22.13 7.98 -28.12
CA ALA A 4 23.41 8.58 -27.75
C ALA A 4 23.27 9.48 -26.53
N GLY A 5 22.18 10.24 -26.41
CA GLY A 5 21.87 11.06 -25.25
C GLY A 5 21.60 10.20 -24.01
N PHE A 6 20.97 9.04 -24.17
CA PHE A 6 20.74 8.10 -23.09
C PHE A 6 22.05 7.43 -22.61
N ALA A 7 22.93 7.05 -23.54
CA ALA A 7 24.22 6.45 -23.20
C ALA A 7 25.14 7.41 -22.40
N ASN A 8 25.13 8.70 -22.74
CA ASN A 8 25.89 9.72 -22.00
C ASN A 8 25.36 9.95 -20.58
N LEU A 9 24.04 9.92 -20.39
CA LEU A 9 23.41 10.00 -19.05
C LEU A 9 23.71 8.76 -18.20
N ALA A 10 23.76 7.57 -18.82
CA ALA A 10 24.06 6.33 -18.14
C ALA A 10 25.53 6.25 -17.65
N CYS A 11 26.46 6.89 -18.34
CA CYS A 11 27.86 6.94 -17.91
C CYS A 11 28.13 7.88 -16.72
N LEU A 12 27.25 8.87 -16.49
CA LEU A 12 27.45 9.91 -15.46
C LEU A 12 26.40 9.82 -14.32
N GLY A 13 25.40 8.96 -14.44
CA GLY A 13 24.27 8.88 -13.51
C GLY A 13 24.05 7.50 -12.90
N VAL A 14 23.47 7.47 -11.70
CA VAL A 14 22.94 6.27 -11.09
C VAL A 14 21.54 6.04 -11.65
N LEU A 15 21.36 5.01 -12.50
CA LEU A 15 20.04 4.58 -12.96
C LEU A 15 19.27 3.97 -11.78
N ARG A 16 18.17 4.60 -11.37
CA ARG A 16 17.23 4.06 -10.39
C ARG A 16 15.95 3.67 -11.07
N ARG A 17 15.56 2.41 -10.90
CA ARG A 17 14.20 1.97 -11.24
C ARG A 17 13.24 2.53 -10.19
N VAL A 18 12.24 3.28 -10.63
CA VAL A 18 11.17 3.83 -9.77
C VAL A 18 9.87 3.21 -10.21
N LEU A 19 9.22 2.46 -9.31
CA LEU A 19 7.86 1.99 -9.46
C LEU A 19 6.95 2.93 -8.68
N THR A 20 5.94 3.47 -9.34
CA THR A 20 4.97 4.38 -8.71
C THR A 20 3.58 3.75 -8.65
N ALA A 21 2.82 4.09 -7.61
CA ALA A 21 1.39 3.85 -7.54
C ALA A 21 0.63 4.80 -8.48
N PRO A 22 -0.67 4.55 -8.77
CA PRO A 22 -1.45 5.40 -9.67
C PRO A 22 -1.54 6.88 -9.26
N ASP A 23 -1.37 7.20 -7.98
CA ASP A 23 -1.31 8.55 -7.42
C ASP A 23 0.10 9.19 -7.49
N GLY A 24 1.06 8.50 -8.10
CA GLY A 24 2.45 8.95 -8.24
C GLY A 24 3.36 8.63 -7.04
N ALA A 25 2.85 7.97 -5.99
CA ALA A 25 3.67 7.59 -4.85
C ALA A 25 4.74 6.55 -5.23
N VAL A 26 5.97 6.75 -4.77
CA VAL A 26 7.11 5.86 -5.08
C VAL A 26 7.01 4.58 -4.26
N LEU A 27 6.97 3.42 -4.94
CA LEU A 27 6.86 2.10 -4.32
C LEU A 27 8.18 1.33 -4.26
N ASN A 28 9.12 1.61 -5.18
CA ASN A 28 10.45 1.02 -5.20
C ASN A 28 11.51 2.11 -5.02
N LEU A 29 12.21 2.08 -3.89
CA LEU A 29 13.16 3.09 -3.46
C LEU A 29 14.62 2.63 -3.65
N GLY A 30 14.83 1.36 -3.97
CA GLY A 30 16.15 0.75 -3.98
C GLY A 30 16.80 0.90 -2.60
N ARG A 31 18.04 1.40 -2.57
CA ARG A 31 18.77 1.67 -1.34
C ARG A 31 18.80 3.15 -0.94
N GLY A 32 17.89 3.95 -1.45
CA GLY A 32 17.80 5.37 -1.11
C GLY A 32 17.28 5.64 0.30
N GLN A 33 16.49 4.73 0.85
CA GLN A 33 15.88 4.83 2.17
C GLN A 33 15.70 3.44 2.78
N ARG A 34 16.03 3.29 4.06
CA ARG A 34 15.88 2.01 4.77
C ARG A 34 14.45 1.71 5.18
N LEU A 35 13.74 2.70 5.70
CA LEU A 35 12.40 2.48 6.24
C LEU A 35 11.34 2.57 5.13
N ALA A 36 10.37 1.68 5.18
CA ALA A 36 9.23 1.70 4.28
C ALA A 36 8.42 2.99 4.44
N THR A 37 8.09 3.62 3.32
CA THR A 37 7.24 4.82 3.27
C THR A 37 5.78 4.51 3.61
N THR A 38 4.99 5.55 3.85
CA THR A 38 3.53 5.43 4.02
C THR A 38 2.87 4.79 2.81
N ALA A 39 3.31 5.13 1.59
CA ALA A 39 2.79 4.53 0.35
C ALA A 39 3.11 3.04 0.25
N GLN A 40 4.34 2.62 0.59
CA GLN A 40 4.72 1.22 0.65
C GLN A 40 3.94 0.46 1.73
N ARG A 41 3.75 1.05 2.91
CA ARG A 41 2.91 0.46 3.97
C ARG A 41 1.47 0.26 3.51
N ALA A 42 0.89 1.23 2.79
CA ALA A 42 -0.45 1.11 2.22
C ALA A 42 -0.52 -0.01 1.17
N ALA A 43 0.48 -0.13 0.28
CA ALA A 43 0.56 -1.19 -0.71
C ALA A 43 0.72 -2.58 -0.06
N ILE A 44 1.56 -2.70 0.98
CA ILE A 44 1.72 -3.94 1.76
C ILE A 44 0.43 -4.28 2.52
N SER A 45 -0.25 -3.27 3.07
CA SER A 45 -1.56 -3.47 3.71
C SER A 45 -2.60 -4.03 2.73
N ALA A 46 -2.63 -3.53 1.50
CA ALA A 46 -3.54 -4.02 0.48
C ALA A 46 -3.19 -5.43 -0.01
N ARG A 47 -1.89 -5.79 -0.05
CA ARG A 47 -1.41 -7.10 -0.50
C ARG A 47 -1.50 -8.17 0.60
N ASP A 48 -1.04 -7.85 1.82
CA ASP A 48 -0.83 -8.81 2.91
C ASP A 48 -1.97 -8.73 3.96
N GLY A 49 -2.62 -7.56 4.13
CA GLY A 49 -3.68 -7.32 5.12
C GLY A 49 -3.20 -7.31 6.57
N GLY A 50 -2.17 -8.09 6.89
CA GLY A 50 -1.58 -8.26 8.21
C GLY A 50 -0.32 -9.09 8.17
N CYS A 51 0.00 -9.72 9.29
CA CYS A 51 1.14 -10.64 9.38
C CYS A 51 1.02 -11.76 8.35
N ILE A 52 2.10 -12.01 7.57
CA ILE A 52 2.09 -13.01 6.48
C ILE A 52 2.07 -14.46 6.96
N ILE A 53 2.35 -14.72 8.25
CA ILE A 53 2.39 -16.09 8.78
C ILE A 53 0.96 -16.67 8.83
N PRO A 54 0.74 -17.88 8.30
CA PRO A 54 -0.57 -18.52 8.25
C PRO A 54 -1.29 -18.52 9.59
N THR A 55 -2.59 -18.27 9.58
CA THR A 55 -3.49 -18.19 10.75
C THR A 55 -3.24 -17.01 11.71
N CYS A 56 -2.20 -16.20 11.53
CA CYS A 56 -1.98 -15.03 12.35
C CYS A 56 -3.03 -13.96 12.05
N THR A 57 -3.66 -13.42 13.09
CA THR A 57 -4.74 -12.41 12.99
C THR A 57 -4.26 -10.98 13.22
N VAL A 58 -2.95 -10.77 13.45
CA VAL A 58 -2.39 -9.44 13.74
C VAL A 58 -2.44 -8.57 12.49
N PRO A 59 -3.17 -7.43 12.52
CA PRO A 59 -3.31 -6.55 11.37
C PRO A 59 -2.00 -5.81 11.07
N VAL A 60 -1.87 -5.30 9.83
CA VAL A 60 -0.64 -4.62 9.37
C VAL A 60 -0.27 -3.39 10.21
N SER A 61 -1.25 -2.74 10.84
CA SER A 61 -1.01 -1.60 11.75
C SER A 61 -0.18 -1.96 12.99
N GLN A 62 -0.16 -3.23 13.36
CA GLN A 62 0.60 -3.79 14.48
C GLN A 62 1.77 -4.67 14.01
N CYS A 63 2.12 -4.58 12.73
CA CYS A 63 3.23 -5.31 12.14
C CYS A 63 4.41 -4.40 11.83
N ASP A 64 5.60 -4.96 11.96
CA ASP A 64 6.81 -4.41 11.37
C ASP A 64 6.84 -4.72 9.87
N ILE A 65 7.38 -3.79 9.08
CA ILE A 65 7.71 -4.06 7.69
C ILE A 65 9.13 -4.59 7.62
N HIS A 66 9.26 -5.84 7.21
CA HIS A 66 10.51 -6.58 7.20
C HIS A 66 11.07 -6.71 5.78
N HIS A 67 12.40 -6.61 5.66
CA HIS A 67 13.11 -6.88 4.41
C HIS A 67 13.38 -8.38 4.28
N HIS A 68 12.98 -8.99 3.17
CA HIS A 68 13.29 -10.41 2.88
C HIS A 68 14.81 -10.63 2.76
N LEU A 69 15.47 -9.90 1.87
CA LEU A 69 16.90 -9.75 1.90
C LEU A 69 17.21 -8.59 2.84
N PRO A 70 17.92 -8.82 3.96
CA PRO A 70 18.19 -7.77 4.96
C PRO A 70 18.83 -6.53 4.36
N TRP A 71 18.50 -5.36 4.89
CA TRP A 71 19.11 -4.11 4.48
C TRP A 71 20.64 -4.11 4.68
N THR A 72 21.12 -4.72 5.74
CA THR A 72 22.57 -4.89 6.04
C THR A 72 23.27 -5.70 4.95
N ASP A 73 22.57 -6.62 4.33
CA ASP A 73 23.09 -7.54 3.32
C ASP A 73 22.84 -7.04 1.88
N GLY A 74 22.50 -5.76 1.75
CA GLY A 74 22.31 -5.13 0.45
C GLY A 74 20.87 -5.11 -0.06
N GLY A 75 19.89 -5.61 0.70
CA GLY A 75 18.49 -5.64 0.31
C GLY A 75 17.90 -4.25 0.04
N PRO A 76 17.13 -4.06 -1.04
CA PRO A 76 16.46 -2.80 -1.35
C PRO A 76 15.19 -2.62 -0.52
N THR A 77 14.73 -1.38 -0.38
CA THR A 77 13.40 -1.05 0.14
C THR A 77 12.41 -0.97 -1.02
N ASP A 78 12.14 -2.12 -1.61
CA ASP A 78 11.24 -2.31 -2.74
C ASP A 78 10.11 -3.26 -2.32
N LEU A 79 8.90 -3.12 -2.89
CA LEU A 79 7.74 -3.92 -2.49
C LEU A 79 7.94 -5.43 -2.62
N ASP A 80 8.74 -5.85 -3.58
CA ASP A 80 9.10 -7.26 -3.81
C ASP A 80 10.18 -7.79 -2.85
N ASN A 81 10.69 -6.92 -1.97
CA ASN A 81 11.59 -7.28 -0.88
C ASN A 81 11.00 -6.99 0.52
N LEU A 82 9.75 -6.52 0.59
CA LEU A 82 9.12 -6.10 1.84
C LEU A 82 7.85 -6.91 2.15
N TYR A 83 7.65 -7.30 3.39
CA TYR A 83 6.41 -7.93 3.87
C TYR A 83 6.09 -7.54 5.31
N ALA A 84 4.84 -7.79 5.74
CA ALA A 84 4.39 -7.50 7.09
C ALA A 84 4.58 -8.71 8.01
N ALA A 85 5.22 -8.52 9.17
CA ALA A 85 5.35 -9.53 10.21
C ALA A 85 5.06 -8.92 11.58
N CYS A 86 4.23 -9.58 12.41
CA CYS A 86 4.03 -9.14 13.78
C CYS A 86 5.28 -9.39 14.62
N TRP A 87 5.39 -8.75 15.77
CA TRP A 87 6.57 -8.85 16.64
C TRP A 87 7.01 -10.29 16.95
N LEU A 88 6.07 -11.19 17.23
CA LEU A 88 6.37 -12.59 17.51
C LEU A 88 6.99 -13.27 16.27
N HIS A 89 6.25 -13.25 15.16
CA HIS A 89 6.67 -13.93 13.94
C HIS A 89 7.88 -13.29 13.28
N HIS A 90 8.09 -11.98 13.46
CA HIS A 90 9.31 -11.30 13.05
C HIS A 90 10.55 -11.93 13.70
N ARG A 91 10.48 -12.21 15.02
CA ARG A 91 11.54 -12.90 15.74
C ARG A 91 11.74 -14.35 15.29
N GLU A 92 10.65 -15.07 15.06
CA GLU A 92 10.68 -16.45 14.57
C GLU A 92 11.28 -16.57 13.16
N ILE A 93 10.99 -15.60 12.28
CA ILE A 93 11.60 -15.51 10.95
C ILE A 93 13.10 -15.28 11.09
N HIS A 94 13.54 -14.37 11.96
CA HIS A 94 14.97 -14.15 12.23
C HIS A 94 15.66 -15.39 12.84
N ALA A 95 14.93 -16.18 13.62
CA ALA A 95 15.40 -17.45 14.14
C ALA A 95 15.43 -18.59 13.09
N GLY A 96 15.00 -18.32 11.86
CA GLY A 96 14.99 -19.30 10.77
C GLY A 96 13.87 -20.34 10.89
N LEU A 97 12.87 -20.14 11.74
CA LEU A 97 11.77 -21.08 11.90
C LEU A 97 10.82 -21.08 10.70
N TRP A 98 10.65 -19.93 10.06
CA TRP A 98 9.80 -19.74 8.88
C TRP A 98 10.66 -19.37 7.67
N THR A 99 10.43 -20.01 6.54
CA THR A 99 11.09 -19.65 5.28
C THR A 99 10.11 -18.90 4.39
N ILE A 100 10.49 -17.69 3.97
CA ILE A 100 9.67 -16.89 3.07
C ILE A 100 10.09 -17.17 1.63
N VAL A 101 9.11 -17.41 0.76
CA VAL A 101 9.31 -17.71 -0.67
C VAL A 101 8.43 -16.76 -1.47
N TRP A 102 9.01 -16.07 -2.45
CA TRP A 102 8.26 -15.20 -3.33
C TRP A 102 7.70 -15.97 -4.52
N ILE A 103 6.39 -15.84 -4.77
CA ILE A 103 5.73 -16.32 -5.98
C ILE A 103 5.15 -15.10 -6.68
N GLY A 104 5.81 -14.67 -7.76
CA GLY A 104 5.52 -13.37 -8.37
C GLY A 104 5.81 -12.22 -7.41
N THR A 105 4.82 -11.41 -7.09
CA THR A 105 4.92 -10.25 -6.17
C THR A 105 4.33 -10.53 -4.79
N VAL A 106 4.00 -11.78 -4.48
CA VAL A 106 3.33 -12.18 -3.24
C VAL A 106 4.25 -13.04 -2.39
N PRO A 107 4.43 -12.73 -1.10
CA PRO A 107 5.19 -13.56 -0.17
C PRO A 107 4.36 -14.80 0.24
N TRP A 108 4.95 -15.96 0.12
CA TRP A 108 4.46 -17.24 0.60
C TRP A 108 5.35 -17.74 1.72
N VAL A 109 4.81 -18.58 2.57
CA VAL A 109 5.50 -19.09 3.75
C VAL A 109 5.64 -20.59 3.68
N ARG A 110 6.85 -21.08 3.88
CA ARG A 110 7.11 -22.49 4.15
C ARG A 110 7.21 -22.66 5.66
N PRO A 111 6.25 -23.37 6.29
CA PRO A 111 6.23 -23.57 7.71
C PRO A 111 7.32 -24.54 8.18
N PRO A 112 7.70 -24.49 9.46
CA PRO A 112 8.54 -25.50 10.07
C PRO A 112 7.83 -26.87 10.13
N ILE A 113 8.60 -27.95 10.21
CA ILE A 113 8.10 -29.34 10.15
C ILE A 113 7.11 -29.67 11.26
N TYR A 114 7.23 -29.03 12.42
CA TYR A 114 6.31 -29.24 13.54
C TYR A 114 4.94 -28.58 13.33
N TYR A 115 4.87 -27.58 12.43
CA TYR A 115 3.62 -26.91 12.05
C TYR A 115 2.93 -27.62 10.88
N ASP A 116 3.68 -27.96 9.82
CA ASP A 116 3.24 -28.79 8.71
C ASP A 116 4.37 -29.78 8.34
N ARG A 117 4.14 -31.08 8.61
CA ARG A 117 5.12 -32.12 8.31
C ARG A 117 5.54 -32.17 6.82
N TYR A 118 4.68 -31.68 5.94
CA TYR A 118 4.93 -31.64 4.49
C TYR A 118 5.55 -30.33 4.04
N GLN A 119 5.65 -29.34 4.92
CA GLN A 119 6.20 -28.01 4.66
C GLN A 119 5.65 -27.37 3.38
N ARG A 120 4.35 -27.53 3.15
CA ARG A 120 3.67 -26.97 1.97
C ARG A 120 3.68 -25.46 2.05
N LEU A 121 3.95 -24.82 0.91
CA LEU A 121 3.85 -23.37 0.81
C LEU A 121 2.42 -22.93 1.10
N GLN A 122 2.29 -21.97 2.00
CA GLN A 122 1.02 -21.44 2.46
C GLN A 122 1.05 -19.91 2.37
N ARG A 123 -0.13 -19.32 2.19
CA ARG A 123 -0.35 -17.88 2.33
C ARG A 123 -1.28 -17.66 3.51
N ASN A 124 -1.09 -16.58 4.24
CA ASN A 124 -2.08 -16.17 5.23
C ASN A 124 -3.31 -15.60 4.51
N THR A 125 -4.44 -16.29 4.62
CA THR A 125 -5.74 -15.88 4.07
C THR A 125 -6.67 -15.30 5.14
N THR A 126 -6.21 -15.23 6.40
CA THR A 126 -7.01 -14.70 7.52
C THR A 126 -7.41 -13.24 7.30
N HIS A 127 -6.57 -12.48 6.58
CA HIS A 127 -6.79 -11.07 6.27
C HIS A 127 -7.45 -10.84 4.91
N ASP A 128 -7.71 -11.89 4.14
CA ASP A 128 -8.35 -11.74 2.84
C ASP A 128 -9.76 -11.18 3.06
N ILE A 129 -10.06 -10.10 2.37
CA ILE A 129 -11.42 -9.54 2.36
C ILE A 129 -12.32 -10.57 1.70
N THR A 130 -13.29 -11.10 2.46
CA THR A 130 -14.28 -12.02 1.89
C THR A 130 -15.01 -11.34 0.73
N PRO A 131 -15.46 -12.09 -0.29
CA PRO A 131 -16.21 -11.51 -1.41
C PRO A 131 -17.38 -10.63 -0.95
N ALA A 132 -18.06 -10.98 0.15
CA ALA A 132 -19.12 -10.19 0.75
C ALA A 132 -18.61 -8.83 1.29
N ALA A 133 -17.47 -8.81 1.98
CA ALA A 133 -16.87 -7.57 2.49
C ALA A 133 -16.29 -6.70 1.36
N ALA A 134 -15.74 -7.31 0.31
CA ALA A 134 -15.31 -6.61 -0.90
C ALA A 134 -16.49 -5.93 -1.60
N THR A 135 -17.62 -6.63 -1.74
CA THR A 135 -18.87 -6.10 -2.32
C THR A 135 -19.41 -4.95 -1.47
N LEU A 136 -19.43 -5.09 -0.14
CA LEU A 136 -19.87 -4.03 0.76
C LEU A 136 -18.97 -2.79 0.66
N GLY A 137 -17.65 -2.98 0.63
CA GLY A 137 -16.70 -1.87 0.47
C GLY A 137 -16.84 -1.16 -0.89
N GLN A 138 -17.18 -1.88 -1.95
CA GLN A 138 -17.49 -1.30 -3.25
C GLN A 138 -18.82 -0.53 -3.22
N GLN A 139 -19.85 -1.08 -2.58
CA GLN A 139 -21.14 -0.42 -2.38
C GLN A 139 -20.99 0.90 -1.62
N LEU A 140 -20.27 0.89 -0.50
CA LEU A 140 -20.01 2.07 0.31
C LEU A 140 -19.25 3.17 -0.47
N ARG A 141 -18.32 2.80 -1.35
CA ARG A 141 -17.65 3.77 -2.25
C ARG A 141 -18.61 4.38 -3.26
N LEU A 142 -19.46 3.56 -3.87
CA LEU A 142 -20.46 4.04 -4.83
C LEU A 142 -21.47 4.98 -4.16
N ASP A 143 -21.88 4.69 -2.93
CA ASP A 143 -22.80 5.54 -2.15
C ASP A 143 -22.13 6.85 -1.73
N HIS A 144 -20.84 6.81 -1.36
CA HIS A 144 -20.06 8.02 -1.06
C HIS A 144 -19.90 8.92 -2.30
N ASP A 145 -19.65 8.34 -3.47
CA ASP A 145 -19.53 9.10 -4.72
C ASP A 145 -20.88 9.67 -5.16
N ARG A 146 -21.99 8.96 -4.92
CA ARG A 146 -23.36 9.46 -5.14
C ARG A 146 -23.67 10.64 -4.23
N THR A 147 -23.33 10.57 -2.95
CA THR A 147 -23.54 11.69 -2.00
C THR A 147 -22.70 12.90 -2.36
N ARG A 148 -21.47 12.70 -2.82
CA ARG A 148 -20.62 13.81 -3.31
C ARG A 148 -21.13 14.44 -4.60
N SER A 149 -21.63 13.65 -5.53
CA SER A 149 -22.24 14.17 -6.77
C SER A 149 -23.62 14.80 -6.52
N GLY A 150 -24.38 14.28 -5.55
CA GLY A 150 -25.67 14.82 -5.12
C GLY A 150 -25.55 16.15 -4.37
N ALA A 151 -24.45 16.38 -3.65
CA ALA A 151 -24.20 17.63 -2.93
C ALA A 151 -24.09 18.86 -3.86
N ARG A 152 -23.94 18.67 -5.18
CA ARG A 152 -24.02 19.77 -6.15
C ARG A 152 -25.46 20.16 -6.52
N PHE A 153 -26.46 19.44 -6.05
CA PHE A 153 -27.87 19.70 -6.43
C PHE A 153 -28.67 20.49 -5.37
N TRP A 154 -28.09 20.71 -4.19
CA TRP A 154 -28.65 21.64 -3.22
C TRP A 154 -28.11 23.03 -3.54
N GLY A 155 -28.69 23.67 -4.56
CA GLY A 155 -28.59 25.10 -4.73
C GLY A 155 -29.21 25.74 -3.47
N LEU A 156 -28.38 26.26 -2.58
CA LEU A 156 -28.83 27.20 -1.56
C LEU A 156 -29.56 28.30 -2.30
N PRO A 157 -30.76 28.70 -1.85
CA PRO A 157 -31.39 29.89 -2.37
C PRO A 157 -30.39 31.04 -2.22
N ARG A 158 -30.13 31.76 -3.31
CA ARG A 158 -29.30 32.96 -3.24
C ARG A 158 -29.99 33.89 -2.29
N ASP A 159 -29.29 34.38 -1.28
CA ASP A 159 -29.74 35.49 -0.47
C ASP A 159 -30.16 36.62 -1.40
N PRO A 160 -31.30 37.26 -1.15
CA PRO A 160 -31.69 38.40 -1.97
C PRO A 160 -30.61 39.48 -1.85
N ASP A 161 -30.17 39.98 -2.99
CA ASP A 161 -29.18 41.03 -3.16
C ASP A 161 -29.64 42.28 -2.38
N PRO A 162 -28.88 42.78 -1.38
CA PRO A 162 -29.27 43.98 -0.59
C PRO A 162 -28.96 45.31 -1.30
N GLY A 163 -29.03 45.36 -2.62
CA GLY A 163 -28.54 46.49 -3.38
C GLY A 163 -29.50 47.06 -4.41
N HIS A 164 -30.69 47.58 -4.02
CA HIS A 164 -31.35 48.68 -4.74
C HIS A 164 -32.25 49.41 -3.76
N ALA A 165 -31.64 50.28 -2.97
CA ALA A 165 -32.37 51.43 -2.39
C ALA A 165 -32.50 52.46 -3.53
N GLU A 166 -33.69 52.53 -4.12
CA GLU A 166 -34.08 53.64 -4.99
C GLU A 166 -34.08 54.91 -4.17
N ASN A 167 -33.20 55.84 -4.49
CA ASN A 167 -33.28 57.24 -4.09
C ASN A 167 -34.51 57.83 -4.77
N GLY A 168 -35.64 57.86 -4.07
CA GLY A 168 -36.77 58.67 -4.43
C GLY A 168 -36.45 60.12 -4.08
N ASP A 169 -36.12 60.88 -5.10
CA ASP A 169 -36.13 62.34 -5.12
C ASP A 169 -37.60 62.80 -5.16
N THR A 170 -38.05 63.58 -4.17
CA THR A 170 -39.26 64.43 -4.26
C THR A 170 -38.97 65.76 -3.62
N GLY A 171 -38.84 66.72 -4.49
CA GLY A 171 -39.46 68.03 -4.55
C GLY A 171 -39.39 69.02 -3.45
#